data_c63909deaf614d8ef00b7d8eda2f771c
#
_entry.id   c63909deaf614d8ef00b7d8eda2f771c
#
_cell.length_a   1.000
_cell.length_b   1.000
_cell.length_c   1.000
_cell.angle_alpha   90.00
_cell.angle_beta   90.00
_cell.angle_gamma   90.00
#
_symmetry.space_group_name_H-M   'P 1'
#
loop_
_entity.id
_entity.type
_entity.pdbx_description
1 polymer ?
#
loop_
_entity_poly.entity_id
_entity_poly.type
_entity_poly.pdbx_seq_one_letter_code
_entity_poly.pdbx_strand_id
1 'polypeptide(L)'
;YIGISILTLFVGSILYFNIDTLFDQSMNETELHKIRIMMLLMIFNLAFTFPMSIWGAIITAYENFVFQKLVNIVRIILNPIVMIIMLLMGYRAVGMVVVTTAFNVITLLINWWYCRNKLHIQVLFGQFHWGFFKEVSVYSFWIFLNAIMDRIYWSTGQFVLVYLKVQLQLLFML
;
A
#
# COMPACT_ATOMS: atom_id res chain seq x y z
N TYR A 1 4.60 10.21 -9.96
CA TYR A 1 4.53 9.85 -8.54
C TYR A 1 4.18 11.04 -7.64
N ILE A 2 4.84 12.20 -7.78
CA ILE A 2 4.53 13.41 -6.98
C ILE A 2 3.09 13.87 -7.23
N GLY A 3 2.63 13.90 -8.49
CA GLY A 3 1.24 14.27 -8.81
C GLY A 3 0.21 13.34 -8.16
N ILE A 4 0.49 12.03 -8.14
CA ILE A 4 -0.38 11.04 -7.47
C ILE A 4 -0.38 11.26 -5.96
N SER A 5 0.78 11.57 -5.36
CA SER A 5 0.88 11.90 -3.93
C SER A 5 0.04 13.13 -3.57
N ILE A 6 0.10 14.19 -4.36
CA ILE A 6 -0.71 15.41 -4.16
C ILE A 6 -2.20 15.09 -4.30
N LEU A 7 -2.58 14.32 -5.31
CA LEU A 7 -3.96 13.89 -5.51
C LEU A 7 -4.47 13.04 -4.33
N THR A 8 -3.64 12.14 -3.83
CA THR A 8 -3.97 11.33 -2.64
C THR A 8 -4.16 12.18 -1.40
N LEU A 9 -3.30 13.19 -1.20
CA LEU A 9 -3.48 14.15 -0.09
C LEU A 9 -4.76 14.95 -0.25
N PHE A 10 -5.08 15.40 -1.45
CA PHE A 10 -6.29 16.17 -1.72
C PHE A 10 -7.56 15.34 -1.46
N VAL A 11 -7.68 14.17 -2.06
CA VAL A 11 -8.81 13.27 -1.87
C VAL A 11 -8.91 12.81 -0.40
N GLY A 12 -7.77 12.45 0.20
CA GLY A 12 -7.69 12.07 1.61
C GLY A 12 -8.14 13.18 2.56
N SER A 13 -7.78 14.43 2.27
CA SER A 13 -8.23 15.59 3.06
C SER A 13 -9.75 15.79 2.95
N ILE A 14 -10.32 15.67 1.75
CA ILE A 14 -11.78 15.76 1.55
C ILE A 14 -12.48 14.68 2.38
N LEU A 15 -12.01 13.44 2.33
CA LEU A 15 -12.59 12.34 3.11
C LEU A 15 -12.44 12.58 4.61
N TYR A 16 -11.29 13.09 5.05
CA TYR A 16 -11.02 13.40 6.46
C TYR A 16 -11.99 14.46 7.02
N PHE A 17 -12.26 15.52 6.25
CA PHE A 17 -13.21 16.58 6.67
C PHE A 17 -14.68 16.13 6.63
N ASN A 18 -15.01 15.13 5.82
CA ASN A 18 -16.37 14.60 5.72
C ASN A 18 -16.58 13.32 6.55
N ILE A 19 -15.63 12.96 7.44
CA ILE A 19 -15.69 11.72 8.22
C ILE A 19 -16.93 11.68 9.13
N ASP A 20 -17.27 12.83 9.70
CA ASP A 20 -18.42 12.98 10.62
C ASP A 20 -19.73 12.70 9.89
N THR A 21 -19.91 13.24 8.67
CA THR A 21 -21.12 13.00 7.87
C THR A 21 -21.23 11.56 7.33
N LEU A 22 -20.11 10.88 7.16
CA LEU A 22 -20.08 9.51 6.64
C LEU A 22 -20.35 8.46 7.74
N PHE A 23 -19.98 8.73 9.00
CA PHE A 23 -20.00 7.76 10.09
C PHE A 23 -20.85 8.16 11.31
N ASP A 24 -21.45 9.36 11.32
CA ASP A 24 -22.19 9.94 12.46
C ASP A 24 -23.39 9.09 12.93
N GLN A 25 -23.96 8.26 12.04
CA GLN A 25 -25.16 7.48 12.36
C GLN A 25 -24.90 6.12 13.04
N SER A 26 -23.64 5.67 13.17
CA SER A 26 -23.37 4.28 13.56
C SER A 26 -22.28 4.09 14.62
N MET A 27 -21.59 5.14 15.09
CA MET A 27 -20.42 4.99 15.98
C MET A 27 -20.38 5.99 17.14
N ASN A 28 -19.78 5.55 18.28
CA ASN A 28 -19.54 6.39 19.44
C ASN A 28 -18.41 7.40 19.18
N GLU A 29 -18.42 8.55 19.86
CA GLU A 29 -17.38 9.59 19.74
C GLU A 29 -15.95 9.08 19.94
N THR A 30 -15.76 8.12 20.86
CA THR A 30 -14.46 7.50 21.10
C THR A 30 -13.98 6.63 19.95
N GLU A 31 -14.87 6.01 19.20
CA GLU A 31 -14.58 5.21 18.02
C GLU A 31 -14.30 6.12 16.82
N LEU A 32 -15.05 7.19 16.68
CA LEU A 32 -14.87 8.20 15.64
C LEU A 32 -13.48 8.85 15.74
N HIS A 33 -13.02 9.17 16.96
CA HIS A 33 -11.66 9.69 17.18
C HIS A 33 -10.57 8.69 16.74
N LYS A 34 -10.74 7.40 17.01
CA LYS A 34 -9.80 6.35 16.54
C LYS A 34 -9.79 6.22 15.03
N ILE A 35 -10.95 6.27 14.37
CA ILE A 35 -11.06 6.22 12.92
C ILE A 35 -10.37 7.43 12.30
N ARG A 36 -10.53 8.61 12.87
CA ARG A 36 -9.88 9.84 12.40
C ARG A 36 -8.35 9.71 12.44
N ILE A 37 -7.79 9.16 13.52
CA ILE A 37 -6.35 8.90 13.63
C ILE A 37 -5.89 7.86 12.59
N MET A 38 -6.62 6.75 12.46
CA MET A 38 -6.27 5.70 11.49
C MET A 38 -6.31 6.24 10.05
N MET A 39 -7.30 7.05 9.72
CA MET A 39 -7.44 7.65 8.40
C MET A 39 -6.30 8.61 8.08
N LEU A 40 -5.92 9.45 9.04
CA LEU A 40 -4.78 10.36 8.90
C LEU A 40 -3.48 9.59 8.67
N LEU A 41 -3.26 8.51 9.43
CA LEU A 41 -2.10 7.63 9.24
C LEU A 41 -2.09 6.95 7.86
N MET A 42 -3.26 6.51 7.37
CA MET A 42 -3.38 5.91 6.04
C MET A 42 -3.12 6.91 4.92
N ILE A 43 -3.66 8.13 5.02
CA ILE A 43 -3.40 9.21 4.06
C ILE A 43 -1.91 9.54 4.02
N PHE A 44 -1.29 9.72 5.19
CA PHE A 44 0.15 9.96 5.30
C PHE A 44 0.95 8.80 4.68
N ASN A 45 0.61 7.56 5.01
CA ASN A 45 1.28 6.38 4.49
C ASN A 45 1.23 6.32 2.96
N LEU A 46 0.05 6.53 2.36
CA LEU A 46 -0.12 6.52 0.91
C LEU A 46 0.64 7.68 0.26
N ALA A 47 0.49 8.90 0.78
CA ALA A 47 1.15 10.08 0.25
C ALA A 47 2.67 9.97 0.27
N PHE A 48 3.23 9.34 1.31
CA PHE A 48 4.65 9.10 1.45
C PHE A 48 5.15 7.95 0.58
N THR A 49 4.34 6.90 0.42
CA THR A 49 4.69 5.70 -0.36
C THR A 49 4.90 6.02 -1.84
N PHE A 50 4.05 6.84 -2.45
CA PHE A 50 4.14 7.12 -3.88
C PHE A 50 5.49 7.71 -4.30
N PRO A 51 5.99 8.81 -3.74
CA PRO A 51 7.28 9.37 -4.14
C PRO A 51 8.45 8.47 -3.75
N MET A 52 8.36 7.76 -2.62
CA MET A 52 9.43 6.89 -2.15
C MET A 52 9.50 5.54 -2.86
N SER A 53 8.42 5.08 -3.48
CA SER A 53 8.39 3.82 -4.25
C SER A 53 9.34 3.81 -5.45
N ILE A 54 9.72 4.98 -5.95
CA ILE A 54 10.70 5.14 -7.03
C ILE A 54 12.02 4.44 -6.70
N TRP A 55 12.48 4.53 -5.46
CA TRP A 55 13.74 3.92 -5.04
C TRP A 55 13.70 2.40 -5.11
N GLY A 56 12.56 1.79 -4.81
CA GLY A 56 12.35 0.35 -5.00
C GLY A 56 12.37 -0.04 -6.47
N ALA A 57 11.74 0.75 -7.34
CA ALA A 57 11.76 0.51 -8.79
C ALA A 57 13.18 0.62 -9.36
N ILE A 58 13.98 1.57 -8.90
CA ILE A 58 15.38 1.73 -9.29
C ILE A 58 16.20 0.50 -8.90
N ILE A 59 16.07 -0.01 -7.66
CA ILE A 59 16.77 -1.22 -7.20
C ILE A 59 16.42 -2.41 -8.11
N THR A 60 15.15 -2.54 -8.50
CA THR A 60 14.69 -3.58 -9.42
C THR A 60 15.28 -3.40 -10.82
N ALA A 61 15.38 -2.17 -11.33
CA ALA A 61 15.97 -1.86 -12.62
C ALA A 61 17.47 -2.16 -12.68
N TYR A 62 18.18 -2.06 -11.55
CA TYR A 62 19.56 -2.47 -11.41
C TYR A 62 19.74 -3.96 -11.09
N GLU A 63 18.68 -4.75 -11.21
CA GLU A 63 18.65 -6.21 -11.00
C GLU A 63 19.13 -6.67 -9.59
N ASN A 64 19.13 -5.77 -8.61
CA ASN A 64 19.50 -6.07 -7.23
C ASN A 64 18.34 -6.76 -6.46
N PHE A 65 17.82 -7.83 -7.06
CA PHE A 65 16.65 -8.56 -6.51
C PHE A 65 16.91 -9.16 -5.14
N VAL A 66 18.15 -9.61 -4.87
CA VAL A 66 18.51 -10.26 -3.60
C VAL A 66 18.28 -9.30 -2.44
N PHE A 67 18.78 -8.06 -2.54
CA PHE A 67 18.59 -7.06 -1.50
C PHE A 67 17.09 -6.77 -1.25
N GLN A 68 16.33 -6.53 -2.32
CA GLN A 68 14.91 -6.23 -2.22
C GLN A 68 14.11 -7.38 -1.62
N LYS A 69 14.44 -8.63 -2.00
CA LYS A 69 13.80 -9.82 -1.44
C LYS A 69 14.15 -10.01 0.03
N LEU A 70 15.39 -9.78 0.44
CA LEU A 70 15.81 -9.85 1.85
C LEU A 70 15.05 -8.83 2.70
N VAL A 71 14.97 -7.57 2.28
CA VAL A 71 14.20 -6.53 2.98
C VAL A 71 12.73 -6.93 3.12
N ASN A 72 12.13 -7.48 2.06
CA ASN A 72 10.75 -7.95 2.09
C ASN A 72 10.56 -9.16 3.02
N ILE A 73 11.47 -10.12 3.03
CA ILE A 73 11.40 -11.29 3.93
C ILE A 73 11.46 -10.84 5.39
N VAL A 74 12.41 -9.97 5.73
CA VAL A 74 12.54 -9.42 7.08
C VAL A 74 11.25 -8.69 7.48
N ARG A 75 10.65 -7.90 6.59
CA ARG A 75 9.39 -7.22 6.81
C ARG A 75 8.24 -8.21 7.04
N ILE A 76 8.12 -9.25 6.21
CA ILE A 76 7.05 -10.25 6.29
C ILE A 76 7.11 -11.03 7.61
N ILE A 77 8.31 -11.26 8.15
CA ILE A 77 8.50 -11.98 9.42
C ILE A 77 8.28 -11.03 10.61
N LEU A 78 8.90 -9.85 10.61
CA LEU A 78 8.87 -8.95 11.76
C LEU A 78 7.51 -8.25 11.94
N ASN A 79 6.83 -7.89 10.85
CA ASN A 79 5.57 -7.15 10.91
C ASN A 79 4.48 -7.91 11.70
N PRO A 80 4.19 -9.20 11.45
CA PRO A 80 3.22 -9.96 12.25
C PRO A 80 3.64 -10.13 13.71
N ILE A 81 4.92 -10.33 13.99
CA ILE A 81 5.44 -10.48 15.35
C ILE A 81 5.15 -9.21 16.17
N VAL A 82 5.53 -8.06 15.66
CA VAL A 82 5.29 -6.77 16.33
C VAL A 82 3.80 -6.49 16.42
N MET A 83 3.01 -6.84 15.40
CA MET A 83 1.56 -6.69 15.38
C MET A 83 0.90 -7.51 16.51
N ILE A 84 1.32 -8.77 16.73
CA ILE A 84 0.81 -9.61 17.81
C ILE A 84 1.15 -8.99 19.17
N ILE A 85 2.37 -8.51 19.37
CA ILE A 85 2.79 -7.84 20.61
C ILE A 85 1.91 -6.62 20.89
N MET A 86 1.67 -5.77 19.87
CA MET A 86 0.81 -4.59 20.00
C MET A 86 -0.65 -4.94 20.32
N LEU A 87 -1.16 -6.05 19.77
CA LEU A 87 -2.49 -6.56 20.08
C LEU A 87 -2.58 -7.04 21.54
N LEU A 88 -1.59 -7.76 22.03
CA LEU A 88 -1.51 -8.22 23.42
C LEU A 88 -1.43 -7.04 24.40
N MET A 89 -0.80 -5.92 24.00
CA MET A 89 -0.75 -4.68 24.77
C MET A 89 -2.08 -3.89 24.75
N GLY A 90 -3.09 -4.36 23.98
CA GLY A 90 -4.42 -3.75 23.96
C GLY A 90 -4.61 -2.60 22.96
N TYR A 91 -3.65 -2.29 22.08
CA TYR A 91 -3.74 -1.20 21.10
C TYR A 91 -4.69 -1.48 19.93
N ARG A 92 -5.32 -2.67 19.87
CA ARG A 92 -6.35 -3.05 18.88
C ARG A 92 -6.03 -2.57 17.44
N ALA A 93 -7.03 -2.04 16.73
CA ALA A 93 -6.92 -1.64 15.33
C ALA A 93 -5.93 -0.48 15.08
N VAL A 94 -5.85 0.49 15.98
CA VAL A 94 -4.92 1.63 15.84
C VAL A 94 -3.46 1.15 15.88
N GLY A 95 -3.14 0.21 16.78
CA GLY A 95 -1.80 -0.39 16.85
C GLY A 95 -1.40 -1.08 15.55
N MET A 96 -2.32 -1.80 14.91
CA MET A 96 -2.07 -2.46 13.61
C MET A 96 -1.71 -1.46 12.51
N VAL A 97 -2.46 -0.35 12.41
CA VAL A 97 -2.22 0.69 11.40
C VAL A 97 -0.87 1.38 11.64
N VAL A 98 -0.55 1.68 12.91
CA VAL A 98 0.74 2.30 13.27
C VAL A 98 1.90 1.38 12.91
N VAL A 99 1.86 0.10 13.29
CA VAL A 99 2.91 -0.88 12.97
C VAL A 99 3.09 -1.01 11.47
N THR A 100 2.01 -1.20 10.74
CA THR A 100 2.06 -1.35 9.28
C THR A 100 2.65 -0.10 8.60
N THR A 101 2.26 1.09 9.06
CA THR A 101 2.79 2.36 8.54
C THR A 101 4.28 2.51 8.87
N ALA A 102 4.69 2.19 10.10
CA ALA A 102 6.08 2.26 10.52
C ALA A 102 6.97 1.32 9.69
N PHE A 103 6.58 0.05 9.53
CA PHE A 103 7.32 -0.89 8.69
C PHE A 103 7.38 -0.47 7.22
N ASN A 104 6.31 0.13 6.71
CA ASN A 104 6.31 0.67 5.36
C ASN A 104 7.33 1.81 5.21
N VAL A 105 7.27 2.80 6.08
CA VAL A 105 8.20 3.94 6.08
C VAL A 105 9.65 3.47 6.24
N ILE A 106 9.93 2.56 7.17
CA ILE A 106 11.26 1.98 7.37
C ILE A 106 11.76 1.30 6.10
N THR A 107 10.93 0.49 5.45
CA THR A 107 11.28 -0.20 4.19
C THR A 107 11.61 0.82 3.09
N LEU A 108 10.83 1.88 2.95
CA LEU A 108 11.05 2.93 1.96
C LEU A 108 12.36 3.71 2.23
N LEU A 109 12.64 4.00 3.49
CA LEU A 109 13.89 4.64 3.90
C LEU A 109 15.12 3.75 3.66
N ILE A 110 15.01 2.45 3.92
CA ILE A 110 16.07 1.48 3.61
C ILE A 110 16.36 1.44 2.11
N ASN A 111 15.32 1.43 1.26
CA ASN A 111 15.48 1.46 -0.19
C ASN A 111 16.14 2.76 -0.66
N TRP A 112 15.72 3.90 -0.12
CA TRP A 112 16.32 5.19 -0.41
C TRP A 112 17.80 5.24 -0.01
N TRP A 113 18.13 4.79 1.22
CA TRP A 113 19.48 4.74 1.73
C TRP A 113 20.40 3.84 0.88
N TYR A 114 19.88 2.68 0.47
CA TYR A 114 20.61 1.73 -0.39
C TYR A 114 20.93 2.35 -1.75
N CYS A 115 19.96 2.99 -2.39
CA CYS A 115 20.16 3.67 -3.68
C CYS A 115 21.20 4.77 -3.58
N ARG A 116 21.17 5.54 -2.49
CA ARG A 116 22.10 6.65 -2.32
C ARG A 116 23.54 6.18 -2.05
N ASN A 117 23.71 5.20 -1.17
CA ASN A 117 25.05 4.79 -0.68
C ASN A 117 25.69 3.69 -1.52
N LYS A 118 24.92 2.75 -2.05
CA LYS A 118 25.44 1.61 -2.82
C LYS A 118 25.43 1.87 -4.32
N LEU A 119 24.34 2.41 -4.84
CA LEU A 119 24.19 2.64 -6.28
C LEU A 119 24.67 4.04 -6.70
N HIS A 120 25.01 4.93 -5.74
CA HIS A 120 25.50 6.29 -5.99
C HIS A 120 24.64 7.07 -7.00
N ILE A 121 23.33 6.83 -7.00
CA ILE A 121 22.41 7.43 -7.95
C ILE A 121 22.17 8.88 -7.56
N GLN A 122 22.49 9.78 -8.48
CA GLN A 122 22.13 11.19 -8.41
C GLN A 122 20.86 11.40 -9.23
N VAL A 123 19.82 11.93 -8.60
CA VAL A 123 18.62 12.33 -9.32
C VAL A 123 18.92 13.62 -10.07
N LEU A 124 19.20 13.49 -11.35
CA LEU A 124 19.33 14.65 -12.25
C LEU A 124 17.96 14.91 -12.87
N PHE A 125 17.40 16.06 -12.59
CA PHE A 125 16.22 16.56 -13.30
C PHE A 125 16.68 16.99 -14.71
N GLY A 126 16.68 16.03 -15.64
CA GLY A 126 17.03 16.26 -17.04
C GLY A 126 15.87 16.86 -17.84
N GLN A 127 16.10 17.10 -19.12
CA GLN A 127 15.09 17.58 -20.04
C GLN A 127 13.98 16.55 -20.20
N PHE A 128 12.73 16.99 -20.09
CA PHE A 128 11.57 16.15 -20.27
C PHE A 128 11.36 15.82 -21.75
N HIS A 129 11.59 14.56 -22.14
CA HIS A 129 11.37 14.07 -23.50
C HIS A 129 9.95 13.55 -23.66
N TRP A 130 9.08 14.33 -24.27
CA TRP A 130 7.67 13.99 -24.47
C TRP A 130 7.46 12.70 -25.27
N GLY A 131 8.33 12.42 -26.25
CA GLY A 131 8.29 11.18 -27.04
C GLY A 131 8.48 9.93 -26.17
N PHE A 132 9.50 9.92 -25.32
CA PHE A 132 9.79 8.84 -24.37
C PHE A 132 8.64 8.66 -23.36
N PHE A 133 8.08 9.77 -22.86
CA PHE A 133 6.95 9.71 -21.94
C PHE A 133 5.73 9.04 -22.58
N LYS A 134 5.40 9.36 -23.83
CA LYS A 134 4.28 8.74 -24.57
C LYS A 134 4.49 7.25 -24.77
N GLU A 135 5.69 6.81 -25.14
CA GLU A 135 6.02 5.40 -25.34
C GLU A 135 5.90 4.61 -24.06
N VAL A 136 6.49 5.11 -22.95
CA VAL A 136 6.40 4.49 -21.62
C VAL A 136 4.95 4.46 -21.12
N SER A 137 4.16 5.50 -21.39
CA SER A 137 2.75 5.55 -20.98
C SER A 137 1.90 4.50 -21.69
N VAL A 138 2.10 4.29 -22.97
CA VAL A 138 1.40 3.24 -23.74
C VAL A 138 1.77 1.84 -23.21
N TYR A 139 3.05 1.59 -23.00
CA TYR A 139 3.51 0.33 -22.43
C TYR A 139 2.97 0.09 -21.02
N SER A 140 3.01 1.11 -20.16
CA SER A 140 2.47 1.04 -18.80
C SER A 140 0.97 0.82 -18.78
N PHE A 141 0.23 1.36 -19.74
CA PHE A 141 -1.21 1.13 -19.87
C PHE A 141 -1.54 -0.35 -20.16
N TRP A 142 -0.78 -1.01 -21.02
CA TRP A 142 -0.96 -2.45 -21.28
C TRP A 142 -0.62 -3.31 -20.06
N ILE A 143 0.45 -2.97 -19.32
CA ILE A 143 0.77 -3.64 -18.05
C ILE A 143 -0.35 -3.45 -17.03
N PHE A 144 -0.90 -2.24 -16.92
CA PHE A 144 -2.01 -1.93 -16.03
C PHE A 144 -3.26 -2.74 -16.37
N LEU A 145 -3.63 -2.84 -17.65
CA LEU A 145 -4.74 -3.70 -18.07
C LEU A 145 -4.50 -5.17 -17.72
N ASN A 146 -3.30 -5.68 -17.95
CA ASN A 146 -2.93 -7.05 -17.57
C ASN A 146 -3.07 -7.27 -16.06
N ALA A 147 -2.59 -6.35 -15.23
CA ALA A 147 -2.72 -6.43 -13.78
C ALA A 147 -4.18 -6.40 -13.30
N ILE A 148 -5.06 -5.65 -13.98
CA ILE A 148 -6.51 -5.66 -13.71
C ILE A 148 -7.10 -7.03 -14.06
N MET A 149 -6.77 -7.56 -15.23
CA MET A 149 -7.27 -8.87 -15.67
C MET A 149 -6.84 -9.98 -14.72
N ASP A 150 -5.59 -9.99 -14.31
CA ASP A 150 -5.07 -10.93 -13.31
C ASP A 150 -5.85 -10.81 -12.00
N ARG A 151 -6.09 -9.59 -11.54
CA ARG A 151 -6.84 -9.37 -10.30
C ARG A 151 -8.28 -9.86 -10.37
N ILE A 152 -8.95 -9.60 -11.49
CA ILE A 152 -10.31 -10.11 -11.74
C ILE A 152 -10.32 -11.63 -11.79
N TYR A 153 -9.38 -12.25 -12.51
CA TYR A 153 -9.26 -13.70 -12.63
C TYR A 153 -9.12 -14.37 -11.24
N TRP A 154 -8.17 -13.92 -10.43
CA TRP A 154 -7.96 -14.47 -9.09
C TRP A 154 -9.13 -14.20 -8.15
N SER A 155 -9.75 -13.03 -8.20
CA SER A 155 -10.90 -12.70 -7.38
C SER A 155 -12.13 -13.52 -7.76
N THR A 156 -12.36 -13.75 -9.06
CA THR A 156 -13.46 -14.57 -9.55
C THR A 156 -13.31 -16.02 -9.12
N GLY A 157 -12.08 -16.58 -9.19
CA GLY A 157 -11.79 -17.93 -8.71
C GLY A 157 -12.12 -18.11 -7.23
N GLN A 158 -11.75 -17.17 -6.39
CA GLN A 158 -12.08 -17.17 -4.96
C GLN A 158 -13.59 -17.08 -4.73
N PHE A 159 -14.30 -16.24 -5.47
CA PHE A 159 -15.76 -16.08 -5.35
C PHE A 159 -16.50 -17.36 -5.72
N VAL A 160 -16.11 -18.03 -6.81
CA VAL A 160 -16.67 -19.31 -7.22
C VAL A 160 -16.44 -20.41 -6.17
N LEU A 161 -15.24 -20.49 -5.59
CA LEU A 161 -14.94 -21.46 -4.54
C LEU A 161 -15.79 -21.24 -3.29
N VAL A 162 -15.98 -19.99 -2.86
CA VAL A 162 -16.86 -19.66 -1.73
C VAL A 162 -18.30 -20.02 -2.02
N TYR A 163 -18.79 -19.70 -3.22
CA TYR A 163 -20.16 -20.03 -3.63
C TYR A 163 -20.41 -21.54 -3.65
N LEU A 164 -19.50 -22.32 -4.21
CA LEU A 164 -19.59 -23.79 -4.24
C LEU A 164 -19.54 -24.38 -2.81
N LYS A 165 -18.69 -23.85 -1.94
CA LYS A 165 -18.60 -24.29 -0.54
C LYS A 165 -19.90 -24.04 0.21
N VAL A 166 -20.52 -22.90 0.04
CA VAL A 166 -21.83 -22.57 0.63
C VAL A 166 -22.92 -23.50 0.13
N GLN A 167 -22.98 -23.75 -1.20
CA GLN A 167 -23.93 -24.69 -1.80
C GLN A 167 -23.77 -26.12 -1.26
N LEU A 168 -22.54 -26.61 -1.15
CA LEU A 168 -22.26 -27.92 -0.58
C LEU A 168 -22.68 -28.01 0.89
N GLN A 169 -22.42 -26.98 1.69
CA GLN A 169 -22.86 -26.97 3.09
C GLN A 169 -24.38 -27.01 3.23
N LEU A 170 -25.12 -26.30 2.38
CA LEU A 170 -26.58 -26.33 2.36
C LEU A 170 -27.12 -27.72 1.97
N LEU A 171 -26.43 -28.41 1.04
CA LEU A 171 -26.84 -29.75 0.59
C LEU A 171 -26.61 -30.83 1.67
N PHE A 172 -25.62 -30.65 2.55
CA PHE A 172 -25.36 -31.55 3.68
C PHE A 172 -26.19 -31.25 4.93
N MET A 173 -26.90 -30.13 4.96
CA MET A 173 -27.83 -29.75 6.04
C MET A 173 -29.29 -30.17 5.80
N LEU A 174 -29.64 -30.62 4.59
CA LEU A 174 -30.92 -31.21 4.18
C LEU A 174 -30.86 -32.73 4.25
#